data_ccd17f41a415f548bea0715f8832b433
#
_entry.id   ccd17f41a415f548bea0715f8832b433
#
_cell.length_a   1.000
_cell.length_b   1.000
_cell.length_c   1.000
_cell.angle_alpha   90.00
_cell.angle_beta   90.00
_cell.angle_gamma   90.00
#
_symmetry.space_group_name_H-M   'P 1'
#
loop_
_entity.id
_entity.type
_entity.pdbx_description
1 polymer ?
#
loop_
_entity_poly.entity_id
_entity_poly.type
_entity_poly.pdbx_seq_one_letter_code
_entity_poly.pdbx_strand_id
1 'polypeptide(L)'
;MSKFTVASNGSLETTLRGVEVLSTPLLNKGVAFTQEEREELGLKGLLPPAVLTLEEQARRAYEQFCSQPDDLLKNVYLTALHDRNEVLFYRILTDHLREMLPIVYTPTVGVAIQRYSHEYRKPRGVYLSINDPSGIEEAFANIGATAENIDLVVVTDGEGILGIGDWGVGGINIAIGKLAVYTAAVGIDPSRVLPVILDVGTNREELLDNPFYIGNRHPRITGEAYDEFIDTFVQAVNKQFPKALLHWEDFSSRNARKILDKYRHDICTFNDDIQGTGAVSLAAVLSAVKASGVPLSEHRVVVFGAGTAGIGIADQVRDAMIRVGVSEEESYKRFWCIDRNGLVTDNMEDLLDFQMPYARKEAEVSEWKQNGVIGLAEVVKHVKPTILIGTSTVAGAFKEEIIKEMASHVERPIILPMSNPTPLAEAKPADLIEWTEGRALVATGSPFEPVTYNGVTYVIGQSNNALIFPGLGLGTIVVRASVMTDGMFAAAAEAVASMVDTSQPGAPILPEVEELRNISEMVAIEVAKVAVAEGVARENLSDNDIKIAVKEAIWEPEYRQIKAVEKVRI
;
A
#
# COMPACT_ATOMS: atom_id res chain seq x y z
N MET A 1 16.80 -20.86 -13.43
CA MET A 1 17.66 -20.02 -14.30
C MET A 1 16.79 -18.90 -14.85
N SER A 2 17.28 -17.66 -14.82
CA SER A 2 16.56 -16.54 -15.44
C SER A 2 16.30 -16.85 -16.91
N LYS A 3 15.07 -16.64 -17.39
CA LYS A 3 14.68 -16.90 -18.79
C LYS A 3 15.33 -15.92 -19.77
N PHE A 4 15.85 -14.80 -19.25
CA PHE A 4 16.55 -13.77 -20.01
C PHE A 4 17.46 -12.94 -19.10
N THR A 5 18.38 -12.19 -19.68
CA THR A 5 19.20 -11.17 -19.01
C THR A 5 19.13 -9.85 -19.77
N VAL A 6 19.45 -8.76 -19.07
CA VAL A 6 19.57 -7.43 -19.69
C VAL A 6 21.03 -7.20 -20.04
N ALA A 7 21.31 -6.98 -21.34
CA ALA A 7 22.64 -6.63 -21.81
C ALA A 7 22.97 -5.15 -21.50
N SER A 8 24.26 -4.79 -21.53
CA SER A 8 24.73 -3.42 -21.27
C SER A 8 24.15 -2.33 -22.19
N ASN A 9 23.68 -2.71 -23.39
CA ASN A 9 23.00 -1.82 -24.32
C ASN A 9 21.47 -1.77 -24.12
N GLY A 10 20.96 -2.40 -23.06
CA GLY A 10 19.51 -2.44 -22.73
C GLY A 10 18.72 -3.51 -23.49
N SER A 11 19.28 -4.26 -24.43
CA SER A 11 18.59 -5.37 -25.09
C SER A 11 18.42 -6.56 -24.12
N LEU A 12 17.37 -7.38 -24.38
CA LEU A 12 17.15 -8.62 -23.64
C LEU A 12 17.83 -9.78 -24.38
N GLU A 13 18.59 -10.58 -23.66
CA GLU A 13 19.22 -11.80 -24.20
C GLU A 13 18.54 -13.03 -23.65
N THR A 14 18.15 -13.98 -24.53
CA THR A 14 17.44 -15.20 -24.12
C THR A 14 17.89 -16.42 -24.93
N THR A 15 17.87 -17.60 -24.26
CA THR A 15 18.05 -18.89 -24.93
C THR A 15 16.73 -19.45 -25.46
N LEU A 16 15.58 -18.85 -25.09
CA LEU A 16 14.26 -19.34 -25.49
C LEU A 16 14.00 -19.09 -26.98
N ARG A 17 13.20 -19.95 -27.59
CA ARG A 17 12.81 -19.91 -29.03
C ARG A 17 11.35 -20.25 -29.20
N GLY A 18 10.77 -19.81 -30.30
CA GLY A 18 9.42 -20.20 -30.72
C GLY A 18 8.36 -19.91 -29.67
N VAL A 19 7.55 -20.91 -29.36
CA VAL A 19 6.43 -20.81 -28.40
C VAL A 19 6.89 -20.44 -26.98
N GLU A 20 8.09 -20.82 -26.59
CA GLU A 20 8.61 -20.47 -25.24
C GLU A 20 8.79 -18.97 -25.06
N VAL A 21 9.23 -18.24 -26.11
CA VAL A 21 9.29 -16.76 -26.09
C VAL A 21 7.90 -16.17 -25.94
N LEU A 22 6.92 -16.67 -26.73
CA LEU A 22 5.53 -16.20 -26.70
C LEU A 22 4.82 -16.55 -25.38
N SER A 23 5.28 -17.57 -24.67
CA SER A 23 4.75 -18.00 -23.37
C SER A 23 5.41 -17.32 -22.18
N THR A 24 6.42 -16.47 -22.41
CA THR A 24 7.11 -15.69 -21.37
C THR A 24 6.61 -14.24 -21.41
N PRO A 25 5.77 -13.79 -20.44
CA PRO A 25 5.03 -12.53 -20.53
C PRO A 25 5.91 -11.28 -20.74
N LEU A 26 7.09 -11.22 -20.10
CA LEU A 26 8.05 -10.10 -20.24
C LEU A 26 8.80 -10.11 -21.59
N LEU A 27 8.87 -11.25 -22.27
CA LEU A 27 9.48 -11.36 -23.61
C LEU A 27 8.45 -11.25 -24.72
N ASN A 28 7.18 -11.55 -24.43
CA ASN A 28 6.15 -11.59 -25.46
C ASN A 28 5.72 -10.18 -25.89
N LYS A 29 6.13 -9.79 -27.09
CA LYS A 29 5.71 -8.53 -27.73
C LYS A 29 4.44 -8.65 -28.59
N GLY A 30 3.82 -9.85 -28.65
CA GLY A 30 2.71 -10.11 -29.55
C GLY A 30 3.11 -9.85 -31.02
N VAL A 31 2.34 -9.02 -31.71
CA VAL A 31 2.62 -8.67 -33.13
C VAL A 31 3.66 -7.56 -33.30
N ALA A 32 4.30 -7.06 -32.23
CA ALA A 32 5.35 -6.04 -32.32
C ALA A 32 6.76 -6.62 -32.56
N PHE A 33 6.94 -7.93 -32.55
CA PHE A 33 8.22 -8.53 -32.96
C PHE A 33 8.57 -8.10 -34.40
N THR A 34 9.77 -7.49 -34.56
CA THR A 34 10.29 -7.13 -35.89
C THR A 34 10.54 -8.38 -36.75
N GLN A 35 10.72 -8.20 -38.05
CA GLN A 35 10.99 -9.36 -38.93
C GLN A 35 12.30 -10.05 -38.56
N GLU A 36 13.32 -9.27 -38.19
CA GLU A 36 14.62 -9.78 -37.73
C GLU A 36 14.46 -10.60 -36.42
N GLU A 37 13.72 -10.09 -35.45
CA GLU A 37 13.44 -10.82 -34.21
C GLU A 37 12.64 -12.12 -34.47
N ARG A 38 11.67 -12.07 -35.41
CA ARG A 38 10.88 -13.27 -35.80
C ARG A 38 11.77 -14.36 -36.40
N GLU A 39 12.79 -13.97 -37.17
CA GLU A 39 13.76 -14.91 -37.74
C GLU A 39 14.68 -15.46 -36.65
N GLU A 40 15.30 -14.59 -35.87
CA GLU A 40 16.30 -14.93 -34.87
C GLU A 40 15.72 -15.81 -33.73
N LEU A 41 14.47 -15.47 -33.30
CA LEU A 41 13.79 -16.17 -32.19
C LEU A 41 12.94 -17.36 -32.65
N GLY A 42 12.90 -17.68 -33.96
CA GLY A 42 12.11 -18.81 -34.47
C GLY A 42 10.61 -18.59 -34.43
N LEU A 43 10.14 -17.37 -34.65
CA LEU A 43 8.71 -17.01 -34.56
C LEU A 43 7.99 -17.00 -35.90
N LYS A 44 8.67 -17.29 -37.03
CA LYS A 44 8.06 -17.36 -38.36
C LYS A 44 6.90 -18.36 -38.38
N GLY A 45 5.73 -17.91 -38.85
CA GLY A 45 4.52 -18.71 -38.93
C GLY A 45 3.74 -18.84 -37.63
N LEU A 46 4.28 -18.33 -36.49
CA LEU A 46 3.60 -18.32 -35.18
C LEU A 46 2.81 -17.02 -34.93
N LEU A 47 3.07 -15.98 -35.70
CA LEU A 47 2.44 -14.67 -35.54
C LEU A 47 1.80 -14.21 -36.85
N PRO A 48 0.70 -13.42 -36.79
CA PRO A 48 0.18 -12.72 -37.97
C PRO A 48 1.27 -11.87 -38.64
N PRO A 49 1.23 -11.70 -39.99
CA PRO A 49 2.34 -11.08 -40.75
C PRO A 49 2.56 -9.60 -40.43
N ALA A 50 1.52 -8.86 -40.06
CA ALA A 50 1.65 -7.45 -39.72
C ALA A 50 2.53 -7.23 -38.47
N VAL A 51 3.31 -6.13 -38.49
CA VAL A 51 4.06 -5.67 -37.33
C VAL A 51 3.41 -4.38 -36.83
N LEU A 52 2.96 -4.37 -35.59
CA LEU A 52 2.36 -3.20 -34.93
C LEU A 52 3.32 -2.65 -33.88
N THR A 53 3.22 -1.36 -33.61
CA THR A 53 3.95 -0.73 -32.51
C THR A 53 3.31 -1.06 -31.15
N LEU A 54 4.01 -0.75 -30.05
CA LEU A 54 3.46 -0.85 -28.70
C LEU A 54 2.22 0.05 -28.54
N GLU A 55 2.26 1.28 -29.09
CA GLU A 55 1.17 2.26 -29.02
C GLU A 55 -0.09 1.77 -29.74
N GLU A 56 0.08 1.14 -30.92
CA GLU A 56 -1.05 0.57 -31.66
C GLU A 56 -1.68 -0.62 -30.91
N GLN A 57 -0.85 -1.44 -30.28
CA GLN A 57 -1.34 -2.54 -29.44
C GLN A 57 -1.98 -2.02 -28.15
N ALA A 58 -1.42 -0.98 -27.52
CA ALA A 58 -1.97 -0.35 -26.33
C ALA A 58 -3.35 0.24 -26.59
N ARG A 59 -3.53 0.96 -27.71
CA ARG A 59 -4.84 1.48 -28.13
C ARG A 59 -5.88 0.36 -28.26
N ARG A 60 -5.53 -0.71 -28.99
CA ARG A 60 -6.42 -1.87 -29.15
C ARG A 60 -6.74 -2.54 -27.81
N ALA A 61 -5.74 -2.72 -26.95
CA ALA A 61 -5.94 -3.32 -25.64
C ALA A 61 -6.84 -2.45 -24.75
N TYR A 62 -6.69 -1.13 -24.82
CA TYR A 62 -7.56 -0.20 -24.10
C TYR A 62 -9.00 -0.22 -24.62
N GLU A 63 -9.22 -0.28 -25.94
CA GLU A 63 -10.56 -0.46 -26.53
C GLU A 63 -11.22 -1.77 -26.03
N GLN A 64 -10.44 -2.86 -25.96
CA GLN A 64 -10.92 -4.14 -25.41
C GLN A 64 -11.25 -4.05 -23.92
N PHE A 65 -10.46 -3.33 -23.13
CA PHE A 65 -10.74 -3.03 -21.74
C PHE A 65 -12.04 -2.25 -21.57
N CYS A 66 -12.22 -1.17 -22.33
CA CYS A 66 -13.44 -0.34 -22.31
C CYS A 66 -14.70 -1.11 -22.73
N SER A 67 -14.55 -2.15 -23.57
CA SER A 67 -15.67 -2.99 -24.00
C SER A 67 -16.16 -3.99 -22.94
N GLN A 68 -15.43 -4.16 -21.84
CA GLN A 68 -15.87 -5.04 -20.75
C GLN A 68 -17.06 -4.43 -20.00
N PRO A 69 -18.09 -5.21 -19.68
CA PRO A 69 -19.37 -4.70 -19.18
C PRO A 69 -19.33 -4.22 -17.72
N ASP A 70 -18.38 -4.68 -16.92
CA ASP A 70 -18.23 -4.34 -15.52
C ASP A 70 -16.78 -4.41 -15.04
N ASP A 71 -16.52 -3.89 -13.85
CA ASP A 71 -15.18 -3.77 -13.28
C ASP A 71 -14.53 -5.12 -12.99
N LEU A 72 -15.30 -6.13 -12.60
CA LEU A 72 -14.77 -7.49 -12.40
C LEU A 72 -14.28 -8.07 -13.72
N LEU A 73 -15.04 -7.94 -14.81
CA LEU A 73 -14.64 -8.42 -16.13
C LEU A 73 -13.48 -7.58 -16.70
N LYS A 74 -13.41 -6.29 -16.40
CA LYS A 74 -12.21 -5.46 -16.66
C LYS A 74 -10.99 -6.01 -15.93
N ASN A 75 -11.10 -6.35 -14.64
CA ASN A 75 -10.02 -6.96 -13.87
C ASN A 75 -9.59 -8.32 -14.47
N VAL A 76 -10.55 -9.17 -14.83
CA VAL A 76 -10.28 -10.46 -15.50
C VAL A 76 -9.54 -10.26 -16.82
N TYR A 77 -9.95 -9.29 -17.63
CA TYR A 77 -9.26 -8.93 -18.88
C TYR A 77 -7.82 -8.48 -18.63
N LEU A 78 -7.61 -7.57 -17.67
CA LEU A 78 -6.28 -7.08 -17.31
C LEU A 78 -5.38 -8.20 -16.77
N THR A 79 -5.92 -9.09 -15.93
CA THR A 79 -5.19 -10.27 -15.43
C THR A 79 -4.75 -11.18 -16.59
N ALA A 80 -5.64 -11.46 -17.53
CA ALA A 80 -5.31 -12.26 -18.72
C ALA A 80 -4.27 -11.57 -19.62
N LEU A 81 -4.30 -10.24 -19.73
CA LEU A 81 -3.29 -9.47 -20.44
C LEU A 81 -1.94 -9.52 -19.72
N HIS A 82 -1.93 -9.33 -18.40
CA HIS A 82 -0.75 -9.42 -17.55
C HIS A 82 -0.06 -10.78 -17.69
N ASP A 83 -0.83 -11.88 -17.71
CA ASP A 83 -0.32 -13.24 -17.88
C ASP A 83 0.25 -13.55 -19.27
N ARG A 84 -0.12 -12.74 -20.27
CA ARG A 84 0.26 -12.97 -21.67
C ARG A 84 1.33 -11.99 -22.16
N ASN A 85 1.21 -10.71 -21.83
CA ASN A 85 2.10 -9.65 -22.28
C ASN A 85 2.20 -8.57 -21.19
N GLU A 86 3.20 -8.71 -20.37
CA GLU A 86 3.38 -7.91 -19.15
C GLU A 86 3.74 -6.45 -19.47
N VAL A 87 4.56 -6.23 -20.52
CA VAL A 87 4.90 -4.88 -20.97
C VAL A 87 3.66 -4.13 -21.45
N LEU A 88 2.81 -4.77 -22.23
CA LEU A 88 1.57 -4.16 -22.73
C LEU A 88 0.57 -3.88 -21.59
N PHE A 89 0.49 -4.79 -20.62
CA PHE A 89 -0.33 -4.59 -19.41
C PHE A 89 0.11 -3.34 -18.66
N TYR A 90 1.40 -3.21 -18.35
CA TYR A 90 1.91 -2.04 -17.63
C TYR A 90 1.84 -0.76 -18.46
N ARG A 91 1.98 -0.84 -19.79
CA ARG A 91 1.83 0.31 -20.66
C ARG A 91 0.42 0.91 -20.55
N ILE A 92 -0.63 0.11 -20.72
CA ILE A 92 -1.99 0.63 -20.62
C ILE A 92 -2.35 1.03 -19.18
N LEU A 93 -1.84 0.31 -18.16
CA LEU A 93 -2.05 0.66 -16.76
C LEU A 93 -1.42 2.03 -16.42
N THR A 94 -0.21 2.29 -16.89
CA THR A 94 0.48 3.57 -16.68
C THR A 94 -0.19 4.72 -17.45
N ASP A 95 -0.60 4.48 -18.71
CA ASP A 95 -1.24 5.50 -19.55
C ASP A 95 -2.65 5.88 -19.02
N HIS A 96 -3.33 4.98 -18.29
CA HIS A 96 -4.69 5.15 -17.79
C HIS A 96 -4.80 4.88 -16.28
N LEU A 97 -3.80 5.32 -15.51
CA LEU A 97 -3.62 4.95 -14.09
C LEU A 97 -4.86 5.26 -13.24
N ARG A 98 -5.44 6.46 -13.37
CA ARG A 98 -6.63 6.88 -12.61
C ARG A 98 -7.80 5.91 -12.79
N GLU A 99 -8.07 5.51 -14.03
CA GLU A 99 -9.19 4.63 -14.36
C GLU A 99 -8.91 3.17 -13.96
N MET A 100 -7.67 2.71 -14.17
CA MET A 100 -7.32 1.30 -14.02
C MET A 100 -6.85 0.92 -12.61
N LEU A 101 -6.34 1.87 -11.82
CA LEU A 101 -5.91 1.59 -10.45
C LEU A 101 -7.02 0.98 -9.58
N PRO A 102 -8.27 1.51 -9.56
CA PRO A 102 -9.38 0.89 -8.83
C PRO A 102 -9.79 -0.50 -9.35
N ILE A 103 -9.36 -0.85 -10.55
CA ILE A 103 -9.67 -2.15 -11.18
C ILE A 103 -8.61 -3.19 -10.83
N VAL A 104 -7.33 -2.84 -10.88
CA VAL A 104 -6.23 -3.78 -10.57
C VAL A 104 -5.99 -3.91 -9.06
N TYR A 105 -6.45 -2.93 -8.29
CA TYR A 105 -6.32 -2.86 -6.85
C TYR A 105 -7.67 -2.59 -6.18
N THR A 106 -7.70 -1.96 -5.01
CA THR A 106 -8.96 -1.66 -4.30
C THR A 106 -9.81 -0.62 -5.04
N PRO A 107 -11.14 -0.82 -5.17
CA PRO A 107 -11.95 -1.85 -4.53
C PRO A 107 -12.14 -3.16 -5.31
N THR A 108 -11.88 -3.18 -6.63
CA THR A 108 -12.26 -4.31 -7.50
C THR A 108 -11.50 -5.60 -7.17
N VAL A 109 -10.22 -5.49 -6.74
CA VAL A 109 -9.43 -6.65 -6.30
C VAL A 109 -10.13 -7.43 -5.17
N GLY A 110 -10.89 -6.77 -4.29
CA GLY A 110 -11.68 -7.44 -3.25
C GLY A 110 -12.71 -8.40 -3.83
N VAL A 111 -13.42 -8.00 -4.90
CA VAL A 111 -14.36 -8.88 -5.61
C VAL A 111 -13.62 -10.03 -6.31
N ALA A 112 -12.47 -9.75 -6.92
CA ALA A 112 -11.63 -10.76 -7.55
C ALA A 112 -11.13 -11.80 -6.54
N ILE A 113 -10.76 -11.38 -5.33
CA ILE A 113 -10.36 -12.27 -4.21
C ILE A 113 -11.51 -13.19 -3.81
N GLN A 114 -12.73 -12.66 -3.65
CA GLN A 114 -13.92 -13.44 -3.31
C GLN A 114 -14.22 -14.52 -4.34
N ARG A 115 -13.89 -14.29 -5.59
CA ARG A 115 -14.13 -15.22 -6.70
C ARG A 115 -12.91 -16.03 -7.13
N TYR A 116 -11.77 -15.83 -6.45
CA TYR A 116 -10.48 -16.39 -6.88
C TYR A 116 -10.52 -17.87 -7.21
N SER A 117 -11.06 -18.71 -6.34
CA SER A 117 -11.09 -20.16 -6.54
C SER A 117 -11.99 -20.60 -7.71
N HIS A 118 -13.02 -19.81 -8.04
CA HIS A 118 -13.88 -20.04 -9.21
C HIS A 118 -13.27 -19.52 -10.51
N GLU A 119 -12.48 -18.42 -10.43
CA GLU A 119 -11.89 -17.75 -11.59
C GLU A 119 -10.43 -18.15 -11.83
N TYR A 120 -9.89 -19.07 -11.03
CA TYR A 120 -8.49 -19.48 -11.11
C TYR A 120 -8.14 -20.00 -12.51
N ARG A 121 -7.10 -19.44 -13.12
CA ARG A 121 -6.66 -19.78 -14.48
C ARG A 121 -5.17 -20.10 -14.54
N LYS A 122 -4.34 -19.36 -13.79
CA LYS A 122 -2.89 -19.47 -13.80
C LYS A 122 -2.32 -19.02 -12.46
N PRO A 123 -1.34 -19.74 -11.89
CA PRO A 123 -0.64 -19.27 -10.70
C PRO A 123 0.23 -18.07 -11.02
N ARG A 124 0.25 -17.09 -10.11
CA ARG A 124 1.19 -15.97 -10.10
C ARG A 124 1.72 -15.79 -8.69
N GLY A 125 3.05 -15.90 -8.51
CA GLY A 125 3.68 -15.82 -7.20
C GLY A 125 3.96 -17.16 -6.54
N VAL A 126 4.16 -17.15 -5.23
CA VAL A 126 4.52 -18.30 -4.41
C VAL A 126 3.43 -18.59 -3.39
N TYR A 127 3.05 -19.84 -3.30
CA TYR A 127 2.01 -20.36 -2.41
C TYR A 127 2.68 -21.25 -1.36
N LEU A 128 2.80 -20.75 -0.14
CA LEU A 128 3.46 -21.45 0.97
C LEU A 128 2.39 -21.98 1.94
N SER A 129 2.43 -23.27 2.21
CA SER A 129 1.47 -23.93 3.08
C SER A 129 2.05 -24.17 4.47
N ILE A 130 1.30 -23.83 5.52
CA ILE A 130 1.66 -24.16 6.90
C ILE A 130 1.72 -25.69 7.12
N ASN A 131 1.09 -26.47 6.26
CA ASN A 131 1.17 -27.93 6.31
C ASN A 131 2.50 -28.49 5.80
N ASP A 132 3.35 -27.65 5.14
CA ASP A 132 4.69 -28.01 4.66
C ASP A 132 5.69 -26.87 4.85
N PRO A 133 6.03 -26.51 6.09
CA PRO A 133 7.01 -25.45 6.36
C PRO A 133 8.41 -25.74 5.82
N SER A 134 8.75 -27.02 5.70
CA SER A 134 10.07 -27.44 5.18
C SER A 134 10.24 -27.20 3.67
N GLY A 135 9.13 -27.08 2.92
CA GLY A 135 9.12 -26.83 1.48
C GLY A 135 9.38 -25.38 1.06
N ILE A 136 9.48 -24.42 2.00
CA ILE A 136 9.62 -22.98 1.68
C ILE A 136 10.88 -22.69 0.85
N GLU A 137 12.05 -23.20 1.23
CA GLU A 137 13.28 -22.97 0.47
C GLU A 137 13.21 -23.60 -0.93
N GLU A 138 12.61 -24.79 -1.04
CA GLU A 138 12.40 -25.45 -2.32
C GLU A 138 11.43 -24.65 -3.22
N ALA A 139 10.36 -24.10 -2.66
CA ALA A 139 9.42 -23.25 -3.39
C ALA A 139 10.12 -22.02 -4.00
N PHE A 140 10.99 -21.36 -3.26
CA PHE A 140 11.81 -20.26 -3.78
C PHE A 140 12.82 -20.71 -4.84
N ALA A 141 13.42 -21.89 -4.70
CA ALA A 141 14.29 -22.44 -5.73
C ALA A 141 13.53 -22.77 -7.02
N ASN A 142 12.30 -23.27 -6.92
CA ASN A 142 11.46 -23.67 -8.07
C ASN A 142 11.05 -22.48 -8.96
N ILE A 143 10.96 -21.24 -8.41
CA ILE A 143 10.71 -20.05 -9.23
C ILE A 143 11.98 -19.57 -9.97
N GLY A 144 13.14 -20.15 -9.67
CA GLY A 144 14.42 -19.76 -10.26
C GLY A 144 14.91 -18.38 -9.81
N ALA A 145 14.37 -17.84 -8.71
CA ALA A 145 14.81 -16.58 -8.12
C ALA A 145 16.16 -16.75 -7.39
N THR A 146 16.98 -15.71 -7.44
CA THR A 146 18.27 -15.64 -6.76
C THR A 146 18.38 -14.36 -5.92
N ALA A 147 19.38 -14.30 -5.06
CA ALA A 147 19.67 -13.13 -4.22
C ALA A 147 19.83 -11.81 -5.00
N GLU A 148 20.21 -11.89 -6.25
CA GLU A 148 20.52 -10.71 -7.08
C GLU A 148 19.33 -10.27 -7.96
N ASN A 149 18.25 -11.06 -8.04
CA ASN A 149 17.16 -10.77 -8.95
C ASN A 149 15.80 -10.54 -8.29
N ILE A 150 15.72 -10.49 -6.95
CA ILE A 150 14.52 -10.09 -6.22
C ILE A 150 14.85 -8.89 -5.32
N ASP A 151 14.12 -7.79 -5.53
CA ASP A 151 14.25 -6.55 -4.76
C ASP A 151 13.09 -6.33 -3.79
N LEU A 152 11.93 -6.93 -4.08
CA LEU A 152 10.70 -6.71 -3.30
C LEU A 152 9.90 -7.99 -3.19
N VAL A 153 9.53 -8.33 -1.96
CA VAL A 153 8.58 -9.41 -1.64
C VAL A 153 7.36 -8.78 -0.97
N VAL A 154 6.18 -8.96 -1.55
CA VAL A 154 4.90 -8.60 -0.89
C VAL A 154 4.22 -9.87 -0.43
N VAL A 155 3.92 -9.94 0.85
CA VAL A 155 3.39 -11.14 1.50
C VAL A 155 2.10 -10.83 2.27
N THR A 156 1.16 -11.77 2.20
CA THR A 156 -0.08 -11.78 3.00
C THR A 156 -0.38 -13.19 3.50
N ASP A 157 -1.17 -13.31 4.57
CA ASP A 157 -1.79 -14.57 4.97
C ASP A 157 -3.30 -14.62 4.67
N GLY A 158 -3.82 -13.55 4.05
CA GLY A 158 -5.21 -13.44 3.60
C GLY A 158 -6.24 -13.32 4.74
N GLU A 159 -5.83 -13.08 5.99
CA GLU A 159 -6.74 -12.97 7.14
C GLU A 159 -7.47 -11.63 7.19
N GLY A 160 -6.76 -10.55 6.89
CA GLY A 160 -7.19 -9.18 7.12
C GLY A 160 -7.49 -8.38 5.85
N ILE A 161 -7.96 -9.02 4.77
CA ILE A 161 -8.25 -8.30 3.52
C ILE A 161 -9.20 -7.14 3.79
N LEU A 162 -8.74 -5.91 3.50
CA LEU A 162 -9.44 -4.69 3.86
C LEU A 162 -10.93 -4.68 3.44
N GLY A 163 -11.80 -4.52 4.42
CA GLY A 163 -13.25 -4.44 4.25
C GLY A 163 -13.97 -5.77 4.03
N ILE A 164 -13.26 -6.89 3.76
CA ILE A 164 -13.89 -8.18 3.48
C ILE A 164 -13.39 -9.34 4.37
N GLY A 165 -12.31 -9.15 5.13
CA GLY A 165 -11.81 -10.10 6.13
C GLY A 165 -11.04 -11.28 5.55
N ASP A 166 -11.18 -12.47 6.17
CA ASP A 166 -10.45 -13.69 5.83
C ASP A 166 -10.92 -14.31 4.50
N TRP A 167 -10.01 -14.44 3.55
CA TRP A 167 -10.23 -15.08 2.24
C TRP A 167 -9.17 -16.14 1.92
N GLY A 168 -8.37 -16.55 2.90
CA GLY A 168 -7.39 -17.62 2.78
C GLY A 168 -6.48 -17.43 1.56
N VAL A 169 -6.28 -18.49 0.77
CA VAL A 169 -5.37 -18.48 -0.40
C VAL A 169 -5.72 -17.42 -1.45
N GLY A 170 -6.98 -16.97 -1.52
CA GLY A 170 -7.41 -15.90 -2.43
C GLY A 170 -6.73 -14.57 -2.15
N GLY A 171 -6.19 -14.37 -0.94
CA GLY A 171 -5.41 -13.21 -0.55
C GLY A 171 -4.20 -12.93 -1.43
N ILE A 172 -3.68 -13.92 -2.17
CA ILE A 172 -2.57 -13.70 -3.13
C ILE A 172 -2.84 -12.54 -4.10
N ASN A 173 -4.11 -12.33 -4.48
CA ASN A 173 -4.46 -11.27 -5.41
C ASN A 173 -4.22 -9.86 -4.85
N ILE A 174 -4.25 -9.67 -3.52
CA ILE A 174 -3.90 -8.36 -2.95
C ILE A 174 -2.41 -8.08 -3.12
N ALA A 175 -1.55 -9.08 -2.90
CA ALA A 175 -0.10 -8.95 -3.13
C ALA A 175 0.22 -8.70 -4.61
N ILE A 176 -0.46 -9.39 -5.54
CA ILE A 176 -0.33 -9.17 -6.99
C ILE A 176 -0.74 -7.74 -7.36
N GLY A 177 -1.90 -7.28 -6.87
CA GLY A 177 -2.40 -5.92 -7.11
C GLY A 177 -1.46 -4.86 -6.55
N LYS A 178 -0.94 -5.07 -5.33
CA LYS A 178 0.05 -4.17 -4.71
C LYS A 178 1.30 -4.03 -5.57
N LEU A 179 1.85 -5.14 -6.06
CA LEU A 179 3.01 -5.12 -6.95
C LEU A 179 2.74 -4.46 -8.30
N ALA A 180 1.52 -4.62 -8.84
CA ALA A 180 1.12 -3.90 -10.04
C ALA A 180 1.14 -2.37 -9.83
N VAL A 181 0.71 -1.89 -8.64
CA VAL A 181 0.80 -0.48 -8.26
C VAL A 181 2.25 -0.02 -8.13
N TYR A 182 3.12 -0.80 -7.50
CA TYR A 182 4.56 -0.49 -7.41
C TYR A 182 5.19 -0.26 -8.79
N THR A 183 4.92 -1.15 -9.72
CA THR A 183 5.47 -1.02 -11.08
C THR A 183 4.86 0.15 -11.84
N ALA A 184 3.54 0.32 -11.79
CA ALA A 184 2.86 1.40 -12.52
C ALA A 184 3.19 2.80 -11.96
N ALA A 185 3.29 2.93 -10.63
CA ALA A 185 3.48 4.20 -9.95
C ALA A 185 4.94 4.69 -9.95
N VAL A 186 5.91 3.78 -9.84
CA VAL A 186 7.33 4.19 -9.69
C VAL A 186 8.29 3.34 -10.52
N GLY A 187 7.77 2.41 -11.33
CA GLY A 187 8.60 1.63 -12.23
C GLY A 187 9.52 0.61 -11.52
N ILE A 188 9.10 0.01 -10.41
CA ILE A 188 9.84 -1.16 -9.91
C ILE A 188 9.74 -2.27 -10.94
N ASP A 189 10.90 -2.82 -11.34
CA ASP A 189 10.99 -3.84 -12.40
C ASP A 189 10.14 -5.08 -12.05
N PRO A 190 9.11 -5.43 -12.84
CA PRO A 190 8.22 -6.53 -12.55
C PRO A 190 8.92 -7.91 -12.56
N SER A 191 10.11 -8.02 -13.15
CA SER A 191 10.92 -9.24 -13.07
C SER A 191 11.63 -9.44 -11.72
N ARG A 192 11.63 -8.40 -10.87
CA ARG A 192 12.37 -8.35 -9.61
C ARG A 192 11.47 -8.34 -8.38
N VAL A 193 10.18 -8.62 -8.56
CA VAL A 193 9.18 -8.62 -7.49
C VAL A 193 8.55 -9.99 -7.29
N LEU A 194 8.11 -10.29 -6.07
CA LEU A 194 7.58 -11.59 -5.71
C LEU A 194 6.33 -11.47 -4.82
N PRO A 195 5.13 -11.80 -5.33
CA PRO A 195 3.96 -11.94 -4.48
C PRO A 195 3.97 -13.30 -3.78
N VAL A 196 3.67 -13.31 -2.47
CA VAL A 196 3.63 -14.52 -1.64
C VAL A 196 2.34 -14.59 -0.85
N ILE A 197 1.74 -15.78 -0.81
CA ILE A 197 0.67 -16.12 0.13
C ILE A 197 1.17 -17.15 1.14
N LEU A 198 0.92 -16.88 2.41
CA LEU A 198 1.11 -17.81 3.53
C LEU A 198 -0.23 -18.48 3.83
N ASP A 199 -0.50 -19.62 3.24
CA ASP A 199 -1.76 -20.34 3.43
C ASP A 199 -1.74 -21.12 4.74
N VAL A 200 -2.31 -20.52 5.77
CA VAL A 200 -2.43 -21.08 7.12
C VAL A 200 -3.82 -21.64 7.41
N GLY A 201 -4.65 -21.84 6.36
CA GLY A 201 -6.07 -22.18 6.46
C GLY A 201 -6.97 -20.94 6.48
N THR A 202 -8.25 -21.14 6.72
CA THR A 202 -9.26 -20.07 6.79
C THR A 202 -10.33 -20.39 7.82
N ASN A 203 -10.84 -19.36 8.52
CA ASN A 203 -12.00 -19.49 9.40
C ASN A 203 -13.33 -19.18 8.71
N ARG A 204 -13.31 -18.92 7.39
CA ARG A 204 -14.51 -18.66 6.61
C ARG A 204 -15.18 -19.99 6.20
N GLU A 205 -16.29 -20.32 6.85
CA GLU A 205 -17.04 -21.55 6.57
C GLU A 205 -17.44 -21.66 5.09
N GLU A 206 -17.83 -20.54 4.47
CA GLU A 206 -18.16 -20.49 3.04
C GLU A 206 -17.03 -21.02 2.14
N LEU A 207 -15.76 -20.77 2.49
CA LEU A 207 -14.61 -21.31 1.77
C LEU A 207 -14.35 -22.78 2.09
N LEU A 208 -14.46 -23.16 3.36
CA LEU A 208 -14.25 -24.54 3.79
C LEU A 208 -15.25 -25.50 3.14
N ASP A 209 -16.49 -25.06 2.97
CA ASP A 209 -17.58 -25.84 2.35
C ASP A 209 -17.58 -25.76 0.80
N ASN A 210 -16.82 -24.84 0.22
CA ASN A 210 -16.78 -24.65 -1.23
C ASN A 210 -15.93 -25.75 -1.91
N PRO A 211 -16.51 -26.61 -2.79
CA PRO A 211 -15.76 -27.67 -3.46
C PRO A 211 -14.66 -27.16 -4.39
N PHE A 212 -14.74 -25.89 -4.82
CA PHE A 212 -13.75 -25.26 -5.69
C PHE A 212 -12.63 -24.53 -4.92
N TYR A 213 -12.73 -24.42 -3.58
CA TYR A 213 -11.68 -23.75 -2.81
C TYR A 213 -10.34 -24.47 -2.98
N ILE A 214 -9.30 -23.72 -3.37
CA ILE A 214 -7.98 -24.25 -3.74
C ILE A 214 -6.90 -24.02 -2.67
N GLY A 215 -7.27 -23.50 -1.49
CA GLY A 215 -6.39 -23.38 -0.33
C GLY A 215 -6.49 -24.54 0.65
N ASN A 216 -5.77 -24.45 1.76
CA ASN A 216 -5.82 -25.40 2.87
C ASN A 216 -7.24 -25.44 3.48
N ARG A 217 -7.88 -26.63 3.49
CA ARG A 217 -9.26 -26.81 3.97
C ARG A 217 -9.31 -27.18 5.44
N HIS A 218 -8.87 -26.28 6.28
CA HIS A 218 -8.97 -26.38 7.74
C HIS A 218 -9.05 -24.97 8.35
N PRO A 219 -9.54 -24.84 9.60
CA PRO A 219 -9.48 -23.58 10.33
C PRO A 219 -8.05 -23.02 10.37
N ARG A 220 -7.91 -21.71 10.43
CA ARG A 220 -6.59 -21.05 10.55
C ARG A 220 -5.80 -21.61 11.69
N ILE A 221 -4.57 -21.99 11.43
CA ILE A 221 -3.61 -22.34 12.46
C ILE A 221 -3.14 -21.03 13.12
N THR A 222 -3.09 -21.02 14.44
CA THR A 222 -2.73 -19.86 15.26
C THR A 222 -1.74 -20.27 16.36
N GLY A 223 -1.25 -19.30 17.15
CA GLY A 223 -0.34 -19.53 18.26
C GLY A 223 1.06 -19.92 17.80
N GLU A 224 1.72 -20.79 18.57
CA GLU A 224 3.13 -21.15 18.39
C GLU A 224 3.43 -21.69 16.97
N ALA A 225 2.59 -22.58 16.46
CA ALA A 225 2.77 -23.14 15.11
C ALA A 225 2.70 -22.09 14.00
N TYR A 226 1.82 -21.09 14.14
CA TYR A 226 1.79 -19.95 13.25
C TYR A 226 3.07 -19.12 13.35
N ASP A 227 3.52 -18.83 14.57
CA ASP A 227 4.71 -18.02 14.82
C ASP A 227 5.97 -18.70 14.27
N GLU A 228 6.11 -20.01 14.44
CA GLU A 228 7.21 -20.81 13.86
C GLU A 228 7.18 -20.81 12.34
N PHE A 229 6.00 -20.86 11.73
CA PHE A 229 5.85 -20.78 10.27
C PHE A 229 6.28 -19.41 9.74
N ILE A 230 5.87 -18.31 10.40
CA ILE A 230 6.32 -16.96 10.07
C ILE A 230 7.85 -16.84 10.22
N ASP A 231 8.42 -17.37 11.31
CA ASP A 231 9.89 -17.36 11.51
C ASP A 231 10.62 -18.10 10.39
N THR A 232 10.14 -19.29 10.02
CA THR A 232 10.72 -20.10 8.94
C THR A 232 10.66 -19.34 7.61
N PHE A 233 9.52 -18.69 7.32
CA PHE A 233 9.38 -17.85 6.13
C PHE A 233 10.37 -16.68 6.11
N VAL A 234 10.45 -15.92 7.21
CA VAL A 234 11.36 -14.76 7.32
C VAL A 234 12.81 -15.18 7.18
N GLN A 235 13.22 -16.27 7.81
CA GLN A 235 14.58 -16.82 7.69
C GLN A 235 14.88 -17.23 6.25
N ALA A 236 13.95 -17.88 5.57
CA ALA A 236 14.11 -18.28 4.17
C ALA A 236 14.21 -17.08 3.24
N VAL A 237 13.38 -16.04 3.41
CA VAL A 237 13.46 -14.79 2.64
C VAL A 237 14.81 -14.11 2.88
N ASN A 238 15.23 -13.93 4.13
CA ASN A 238 16.48 -13.25 4.46
C ASN A 238 17.72 -14.04 3.94
N LYS A 239 17.66 -15.35 3.95
CA LYS A 239 18.72 -16.22 3.39
C LYS A 239 18.77 -16.15 1.87
N GLN A 240 17.61 -16.24 1.22
CA GLN A 240 17.50 -16.32 -0.24
C GLN A 240 17.59 -14.95 -0.92
N PHE A 241 17.03 -13.92 -0.30
CA PHE A 241 16.90 -12.56 -0.84
C PHE A 241 17.37 -11.49 0.17
N PRO A 242 18.65 -11.51 0.61
CA PRO A 242 19.14 -10.70 1.75
C PRO A 242 19.15 -9.19 1.50
N LYS A 243 18.86 -8.76 0.27
CA LYS A 243 18.77 -7.34 -0.13
C LYS A 243 17.34 -6.90 -0.45
N ALA A 244 16.37 -7.83 -0.40
CA ALA A 244 14.99 -7.52 -0.72
C ALA A 244 14.29 -6.79 0.42
N LEU A 245 13.40 -5.88 0.04
CA LEU A 245 12.42 -5.30 0.95
C LEU A 245 11.29 -6.31 1.14
N LEU A 246 10.93 -6.62 2.39
CA LEU A 246 9.79 -7.46 2.74
C LEU A 246 8.61 -6.58 3.19
N HIS A 247 7.54 -6.59 2.42
CA HIS A 247 6.32 -5.82 2.62
C HIS A 247 5.19 -6.73 3.12
N TRP A 248 4.68 -6.47 4.32
CA TRP A 248 3.53 -7.16 4.91
C TRP A 248 2.24 -6.45 4.57
N GLU A 249 1.23 -7.21 4.10
CA GLU A 249 -0.04 -6.70 3.60
C GLU A 249 -1.23 -7.54 4.09
N ASP A 250 -2.27 -6.89 4.61
CA ASP A 250 -3.57 -7.49 4.93
C ASP A 250 -3.51 -8.70 5.90
N PHE A 251 -2.66 -8.62 6.90
CA PHE A 251 -2.68 -9.51 8.07
C PHE A 251 -3.75 -9.04 9.07
N SER A 252 -4.24 -9.95 9.93
CA SER A 252 -5.06 -9.49 11.07
C SER A 252 -4.29 -8.49 11.94
N SER A 253 -5.01 -7.53 12.51
CA SER A 253 -4.41 -6.45 13.31
C SER A 253 -3.44 -6.95 14.39
N ARG A 254 -3.78 -8.07 15.03
CA ARG A 254 -2.95 -8.67 16.08
C ARG A 254 -1.66 -9.25 15.54
N ASN A 255 -1.75 -10.02 14.44
CA ASN A 255 -0.59 -10.63 13.81
C ASN A 255 0.30 -9.59 13.15
N ALA A 256 -0.30 -8.61 12.45
CA ALA A 256 0.42 -7.51 11.81
C ALA A 256 1.35 -6.78 12.78
N ARG A 257 0.83 -6.36 13.95
CA ARG A 257 1.63 -5.64 14.95
C ARG A 257 2.72 -6.53 15.55
N LYS A 258 2.37 -7.77 15.92
CA LYS A 258 3.32 -8.73 16.48
C LYS A 258 4.49 -9.02 15.54
N ILE A 259 4.20 -9.23 14.25
CA ILE A 259 5.20 -9.49 13.22
C ILE A 259 6.08 -8.24 13.04
N LEU A 260 5.47 -7.07 12.89
CA LEU A 260 6.20 -5.82 12.73
C LEU A 260 7.16 -5.56 13.90
N ASP A 261 6.69 -5.63 15.13
CA ASP A 261 7.49 -5.37 16.33
C ASP A 261 8.65 -6.38 16.46
N LYS A 262 8.45 -7.62 16.01
CA LYS A 262 9.48 -8.67 16.06
C LYS A 262 10.61 -8.45 15.07
N TYR A 263 10.33 -7.97 13.84
CA TYR A 263 11.33 -8.00 12.77
C TYR A 263 11.81 -6.64 12.29
N ARG A 264 11.11 -5.53 12.60
CA ARG A 264 11.39 -4.20 12.05
C ARG A 264 12.79 -3.67 12.29
N HIS A 265 13.49 -4.16 13.31
CA HIS A 265 14.84 -3.71 13.67
C HIS A 265 15.95 -4.65 13.14
N ASP A 266 15.60 -5.83 12.66
CA ASP A 266 16.55 -6.87 12.28
C ASP A 266 16.68 -7.04 10.76
N ILE A 267 15.61 -6.76 10.00
CA ILE A 267 15.58 -6.92 8.54
C ILE A 267 14.92 -5.71 7.86
N CYS A 268 15.15 -5.57 6.55
CA CYS A 268 14.49 -4.54 5.76
C CYS A 268 13.03 -4.91 5.51
N THR A 269 12.13 -4.40 6.35
CA THR A 269 10.70 -4.75 6.32
C THR A 269 9.82 -3.64 6.83
N PHE A 270 8.55 -3.63 6.38
CA PHE A 270 7.50 -2.78 6.91
C PHE A 270 6.12 -3.41 6.72
N ASN A 271 5.13 -2.91 7.46
CA ASN A 271 3.72 -3.24 7.29
C ASN A 271 2.98 -2.02 6.74
N ASP A 272 2.35 -2.15 5.58
CA ASP A 272 1.69 -1.02 4.90
C ASP A 272 0.40 -0.58 5.62
N ASP A 273 -0.36 -1.52 6.19
CA ASP A 273 -1.60 -1.20 6.90
C ASP A 273 -1.37 -0.37 8.16
N ILE A 274 -0.18 -0.51 8.78
CA ILE A 274 0.22 0.23 9.98
C ILE A 274 1.06 1.45 9.60
N GLN A 275 2.21 1.23 8.95
CA GLN A 275 3.21 2.27 8.71
C GLN A 275 2.92 3.08 7.44
N GLY A 276 2.44 2.45 6.37
CA GLY A 276 2.03 3.15 5.16
C GLY A 276 0.79 4.01 5.39
N THR A 277 -0.21 3.45 6.08
CA THR A 277 -1.42 4.19 6.51
C THR A 277 -1.07 5.33 7.45
N GLY A 278 -0.13 5.11 8.38
CA GLY A 278 0.39 6.17 9.25
C GLY A 278 1.04 7.29 8.45
N ALA A 279 1.90 6.96 7.48
CA ALA A 279 2.65 7.95 6.71
C ALA A 279 1.75 8.79 5.78
N VAL A 280 0.77 8.18 5.09
CA VAL A 280 -0.16 8.96 4.25
C VAL A 280 -1.07 9.84 5.09
N SER A 281 -1.47 9.38 6.28
CA SER A 281 -2.26 10.18 7.23
C SER A 281 -1.43 11.33 7.79
N LEU A 282 -0.15 11.09 8.10
CA LEU A 282 0.77 12.15 8.49
C LEU A 282 0.95 13.19 7.38
N ALA A 283 1.05 12.78 6.12
CA ALA A 283 1.10 13.72 4.98
C ALA A 283 -0.14 14.63 4.93
N ALA A 284 -1.34 14.05 5.12
CA ALA A 284 -2.57 14.83 5.21
C ALA A 284 -2.56 15.81 6.39
N VAL A 285 -2.11 15.36 7.56
CA VAL A 285 -1.97 16.20 8.76
C VAL A 285 -0.99 17.35 8.51
N LEU A 286 0.20 17.07 7.94
CA LEU A 286 1.22 18.11 7.69
C LEU A 286 0.72 19.17 6.70
N SER A 287 0.05 18.76 5.62
CA SER A 287 -0.57 19.69 4.66
C SER A 287 -1.68 20.53 5.32
N ALA A 288 -2.53 19.89 6.13
CA ALA A 288 -3.61 20.57 6.83
C ALA A 288 -3.08 21.53 7.92
N VAL A 289 -2.03 21.16 8.64
CA VAL A 289 -1.33 22.00 9.61
C VAL A 289 -0.79 23.26 8.92
N LYS A 290 -0.14 23.10 7.75
CA LYS A 290 0.32 24.23 6.94
C LYS A 290 -0.84 25.13 6.50
N ALA A 291 -1.97 24.55 6.08
CA ALA A 291 -3.17 25.28 5.69
C ALA A 291 -3.85 25.99 6.86
N SER A 292 -3.81 25.41 8.07
CA SER A 292 -4.42 26.00 9.28
C SER A 292 -3.63 27.18 9.82
N GLY A 293 -2.33 27.25 9.54
CA GLY A 293 -1.40 28.24 10.10
C GLY A 293 -1.07 28.02 11.58
N VAL A 294 -1.53 26.93 12.19
CA VAL A 294 -1.25 26.57 13.59
C VAL A 294 -0.08 25.59 13.64
N PRO A 295 0.97 25.82 14.44
CA PRO A 295 2.10 24.88 14.54
C PRO A 295 1.67 23.48 15.00
N LEU A 296 2.29 22.44 14.46
CA LEU A 296 1.97 21.04 14.80
C LEU A 296 2.05 20.79 16.31
N SER A 297 2.98 21.41 17.01
CA SER A 297 3.16 21.31 18.47
C SER A 297 1.97 21.79 19.30
N GLU A 298 1.08 22.60 18.73
CA GLU A 298 -0.09 23.15 19.43
C GLU A 298 -1.37 22.34 19.21
N HIS A 299 -1.33 21.37 18.30
CA HIS A 299 -2.50 20.57 17.97
C HIS A 299 -2.87 19.55 19.07
N ARG A 300 -4.18 19.33 19.21
CA ARG A 300 -4.80 18.28 20.05
C ARG A 300 -5.49 17.30 19.15
N VAL A 301 -5.13 16.02 19.27
CA VAL A 301 -5.51 14.96 18.35
C VAL A 301 -6.47 13.99 19.03
N VAL A 302 -7.63 13.79 18.45
CA VAL A 302 -8.54 12.71 18.81
C VAL A 302 -8.50 11.64 17.72
N VAL A 303 -8.24 10.39 18.12
CA VAL A 303 -8.29 9.22 17.24
C VAL A 303 -9.48 8.37 17.65
N PHE A 304 -10.47 8.27 16.75
CA PHE A 304 -11.66 7.46 16.92
C PHE A 304 -11.52 6.14 16.16
N GLY A 305 -11.21 5.08 16.88
CA GLY A 305 -10.80 3.76 16.39
C GLY A 305 -9.35 3.46 16.78
N ALA A 306 -9.11 3.17 18.08
CA ALA A 306 -7.76 2.94 18.63
C ALA A 306 -7.23 1.51 18.32
N GLY A 307 -7.50 0.99 17.11
CA GLY A 307 -6.90 -0.22 16.57
C GLY A 307 -5.47 0.02 16.06
N THR A 308 -4.88 -0.98 15.39
CA THR A 308 -3.50 -0.90 14.86
C THR A 308 -3.30 0.24 13.88
N ALA A 309 -4.25 0.48 12.98
CA ALA A 309 -4.19 1.61 12.03
C ALA A 309 -4.28 2.95 12.77
N GLY A 310 -5.26 3.13 13.65
CA GLY A 310 -5.44 4.39 14.39
C GLY A 310 -4.26 4.72 15.30
N ILE A 311 -3.72 3.74 16.02
CA ILE A 311 -2.53 3.94 16.84
C ILE A 311 -1.27 4.13 15.96
N GLY A 312 -1.16 3.42 14.82
CA GLY A 312 -0.08 3.65 13.86
C GLY A 312 -0.05 5.08 13.32
N ILE A 313 -1.22 5.69 13.08
CA ILE A 313 -1.34 7.11 12.72
C ILE A 313 -0.92 7.99 13.91
N ALA A 314 -1.42 7.69 15.13
CA ALA A 314 -1.05 8.43 16.33
C ALA A 314 0.47 8.40 16.58
N ASP A 315 1.11 7.26 16.41
CA ASP A 315 2.56 7.09 16.55
C ASP A 315 3.31 8.03 15.60
N GLN A 316 2.97 8.06 14.32
CA GLN A 316 3.68 8.90 13.34
C GLN A 316 3.42 10.40 13.53
N VAL A 317 2.19 10.80 13.86
CA VAL A 317 1.89 12.22 14.17
C VAL A 317 2.60 12.64 15.46
N ARG A 318 2.65 11.77 16.48
CA ARG A 318 3.42 12.02 17.72
C ARG A 318 4.91 12.17 17.42
N ASP A 319 5.48 11.28 16.63
CA ASP A 319 6.90 11.34 16.27
C ASP A 319 7.22 12.60 15.45
N ALA A 320 6.29 13.04 14.60
CA ALA A 320 6.41 14.33 13.94
C ALA A 320 6.38 15.52 14.94
N MET A 321 5.54 15.47 16.00
CA MET A 321 5.55 16.47 17.07
C MET A 321 6.89 16.47 17.83
N ILE A 322 7.48 15.30 18.09
CA ILE A 322 8.80 15.20 18.73
C ILE A 322 9.89 15.82 17.83
N ARG A 323 9.87 15.55 16.53
CA ARG A 323 10.82 16.14 15.57
C ARG A 323 10.75 17.67 15.52
N VAL A 324 9.61 18.28 15.78
CA VAL A 324 9.47 19.75 15.87
C VAL A 324 9.70 20.31 17.29
N GLY A 325 10.23 19.48 18.22
CA GLY A 325 10.72 19.90 19.52
C GLY A 325 9.77 19.70 20.72
N VAL A 326 8.65 18.98 20.54
CA VAL A 326 7.82 18.54 21.67
C VAL A 326 8.53 17.40 22.39
N SER A 327 8.60 17.42 23.72
CA SER A 327 9.16 16.27 24.45
C SER A 327 8.28 15.03 24.29
N GLU A 328 8.88 13.86 24.42
CA GLU A 328 8.15 12.58 24.30
C GLU A 328 6.97 12.53 25.28
N GLU A 329 7.17 12.87 26.56
CA GLU A 329 6.11 12.90 27.56
C GLU A 329 4.96 13.84 27.20
N GLU A 330 5.26 15.07 26.74
CA GLU A 330 4.24 16.04 26.34
C GLU A 330 3.54 15.65 25.03
N SER A 331 4.21 14.94 24.14
CA SER A 331 3.61 14.50 22.89
C SER A 331 2.45 13.52 23.14
N TYR A 332 2.59 12.53 24.03
CA TYR A 332 1.50 11.63 24.40
C TYR A 332 0.29 12.37 24.99
N LYS A 333 0.50 13.46 25.74
CA LYS A 333 -0.58 14.27 26.32
C LYS A 333 -1.41 15.02 25.27
N ARG A 334 -0.96 15.05 24.01
CA ARG A 334 -1.70 15.66 22.88
C ARG A 334 -2.72 14.73 22.25
N PHE A 335 -2.77 13.43 22.66
CA PHE A 335 -3.64 12.42 22.06
C PHE A 335 -4.71 11.92 23.01
N TRP A 336 -5.91 11.68 22.46
CA TRP A 336 -7.04 11.02 23.09
C TRP A 336 -7.55 9.96 22.14
N CYS A 337 -7.29 8.71 22.47
CA CYS A 337 -7.62 7.56 21.64
C CYS A 337 -8.89 6.91 22.17
N ILE A 338 -9.86 6.69 21.28
CA ILE A 338 -11.18 6.13 21.62
C ILE A 338 -11.32 4.80 20.90
N ASP A 339 -11.64 3.75 21.64
CA ASP A 339 -11.94 2.42 21.11
C ASP A 339 -13.43 2.08 21.34
N ARG A 340 -13.85 0.87 20.98
CA ARG A 340 -15.23 0.37 21.16
C ARG A 340 -15.78 0.53 22.58
N ASN A 341 -14.91 0.52 23.59
CA ASN A 341 -15.25 0.68 24.99
C ASN A 341 -15.17 2.14 25.49
N GLY A 342 -14.99 3.11 24.58
CA GLY A 342 -14.82 4.54 24.88
C GLY A 342 -13.37 4.98 24.91
N LEU A 343 -13.12 6.14 25.55
CA LEU A 343 -11.76 6.70 25.71
C LEU A 343 -10.85 5.69 26.42
N VAL A 344 -9.70 5.43 25.83
CA VAL A 344 -8.68 4.52 26.38
C VAL A 344 -8.13 5.11 27.68
N THR A 345 -8.31 4.37 28.79
CA THR A 345 -7.91 4.78 30.14
C THR A 345 -7.11 3.68 30.84
N ASP A 346 -6.25 4.06 31.77
CA ASP A 346 -5.29 3.18 32.46
C ASP A 346 -5.92 2.12 33.37
N ASN A 347 -7.23 2.22 33.66
CA ASN A 347 -7.99 1.23 34.45
C ASN A 347 -8.72 0.18 33.59
N MET A 348 -8.57 0.19 32.27
CA MET A 348 -9.16 -0.82 31.39
C MET A 348 -8.37 -2.14 31.47
N GLU A 349 -9.08 -3.28 31.64
CA GLU A 349 -8.43 -4.59 31.81
C GLU A 349 -7.93 -5.20 30.48
N ASP A 350 -8.53 -4.82 29.34
CA ASP A 350 -8.29 -5.42 28.02
C ASP A 350 -7.45 -4.52 27.08
N LEU A 351 -6.57 -3.66 27.62
CA LEU A 351 -5.70 -2.82 26.82
C LEU A 351 -4.66 -3.67 26.07
N LEU A 352 -4.50 -3.36 24.80
CA LEU A 352 -3.40 -3.88 24.00
C LEU A 352 -2.12 -3.08 24.28
N ASP A 353 -0.96 -3.74 24.20
CA ASP A 353 0.34 -3.14 24.54
C ASP A 353 0.58 -1.82 23.81
N PHE A 354 0.19 -1.72 22.52
CA PHE A 354 0.34 -0.51 21.72
C PHE A 354 -0.64 0.61 22.10
N GLN A 355 -1.73 0.33 22.83
CA GLN A 355 -2.67 1.34 23.33
C GLN A 355 -2.22 1.94 24.66
N MET A 356 -1.46 1.18 25.47
CA MET A 356 -1.05 1.59 26.82
C MET A 356 -0.37 2.98 26.87
N PRO A 357 0.54 3.35 25.94
CA PRO A 357 1.19 4.66 25.98
C PRO A 357 0.22 5.84 25.81
N TYR A 358 -0.93 5.60 25.18
CA TYR A 358 -1.98 6.60 24.95
C TYR A 358 -3.10 6.58 25.99
N ALA A 359 -3.05 5.68 26.95
CA ALA A 359 -4.08 5.56 27.99
C ALA A 359 -4.07 6.81 28.90
N ARG A 360 -5.26 7.45 29.02
CA ARG A 360 -5.43 8.60 29.92
C ARG A 360 -5.63 8.09 31.34
N LYS A 361 -5.17 8.86 32.31
CA LYS A 361 -5.43 8.53 33.72
C LYS A 361 -6.92 8.65 34.00
N GLU A 362 -7.51 7.56 34.45
CA GLU A 362 -8.95 7.51 34.80
C GLU A 362 -9.34 8.64 35.76
N ALA A 363 -8.50 8.93 36.75
CA ALA A 363 -8.74 9.99 37.73
C ALA A 363 -8.88 11.40 37.11
N GLU A 364 -8.30 11.63 35.92
CA GLU A 364 -8.36 12.93 35.23
C GLU A 364 -9.63 13.10 34.35
N VAL A 365 -10.26 11.98 33.95
CA VAL A 365 -11.33 11.97 32.96
C VAL A 365 -12.64 11.34 33.46
N SER A 366 -12.66 10.81 34.67
CA SER A 366 -13.81 10.08 35.24
C SER A 366 -15.12 10.88 35.26
N GLU A 367 -15.02 12.20 35.44
CA GLU A 367 -16.17 13.13 35.44
C GLU A 367 -16.81 13.31 34.05
N TRP A 368 -16.10 12.90 32.97
CA TRP A 368 -16.64 12.98 31.60
C TRP A 368 -17.59 11.85 31.26
N LYS A 369 -17.68 10.80 32.09
CA LYS A 369 -18.51 9.62 31.81
C LYS A 369 -19.99 9.96 31.66
N GLN A 370 -20.58 9.46 30.57
CA GLN A 370 -22.01 9.40 30.37
C GLN A 370 -22.43 7.94 30.31
N ASN A 371 -23.34 7.53 31.18
CA ASN A 371 -23.76 6.13 31.29
C ASN A 371 -22.61 5.12 31.48
N GLY A 372 -21.53 5.54 32.15
CA GLY A 372 -20.36 4.69 32.43
C GLY A 372 -19.28 4.69 31.35
N VAL A 373 -19.49 5.35 30.21
CA VAL A 373 -18.55 5.40 29.07
C VAL A 373 -18.20 6.86 28.76
N ILE A 374 -16.95 7.08 28.32
CA ILE A 374 -16.52 8.38 27.75
C ILE A 374 -16.48 8.21 26.24
N GLY A 375 -17.50 8.69 25.55
CA GLY A 375 -17.63 8.59 24.10
C GLY A 375 -16.99 9.76 23.37
N LEU A 376 -17.12 9.77 22.03
CA LEU A 376 -16.54 10.80 21.16
C LEU A 376 -17.08 12.20 21.48
N ALA A 377 -18.37 12.34 21.76
CA ALA A 377 -19.00 13.63 22.05
C ALA A 377 -18.41 14.27 23.32
N GLU A 378 -18.25 13.46 24.39
CA GLU A 378 -17.68 13.91 25.67
C GLU A 378 -16.21 14.31 25.47
N VAL A 379 -15.45 13.51 24.74
CA VAL A 379 -14.03 13.82 24.45
C VAL A 379 -13.93 15.12 23.66
N VAL A 380 -14.69 15.30 22.58
CA VAL A 380 -14.66 16.54 21.78
C VAL A 380 -15.02 17.77 22.61
N LYS A 381 -16.04 17.67 23.45
CA LYS A 381 -16.49 18.76 24.32
C LYS A 381 -15.42 19.19 25.32
N HIS A 382 -14.72 18.25 25.96
CA HIS A 382 -13.75 18.56 27.01
C HIS A 382 -12.36 18.87 26.43
N VAL A 383 -11.92 18.16 25.39
CA VAL A 383 -10.59 18.30 24.78
C VAL A 383 -10.52 19.47 23.82
N LYS A 384 -11.64 19.78 23.12
CA LYS A 384 -11.68 20.77 22.02
C LYS A 384 -10.59 20.46 20.99
N PRO A 385 -10.62 19.27 20.36
CA PRO A 385 -9.56 18.82 19.47
C PRO A 385 -9.44 19.73 18.26
N THR A 386 -8.22 19.83 17.73
CA THR A 386 -7.94 20.56 16.47
C THR A 386 -7.79 19.59 15.30
N ILE A 387 -7.53 18.31 15.61
CA ILE A 387 -7.45 17.21 14.64
C ILE A 387 -8.34 16.07 15.14
N LEU A 388 -9.24 15.60 14.28
CA LEU A 388 -10.09 14.43 14.50
C LEU A 388 -9.87 13.40 13.40
N ILE A 389 -9.41 12.21 13.78
CA ILE A 389 -9.08 11.11 12.87
C ILE A 389 -10.03 9.95 13.16
N GLY A 390 -10.69 9.42 12.14
CA GLY A 390 -11.58 8.26 12.22
C GLY A 390 -10.99 7.04 11.54
N THR A 391 -10.87 5.94 12.27
CA THR A 391 -10.43 4.62 11.79
C THR A 391 -11.28 3.50 12.41
N SER A 392 -12.53 3.84 12.73
CA SER A 392 -13.43 3.03 13.57
C SER A 392 -14.27 2.03 12.79
N THR A 393 -14.42 2.20 11.48
CA THR A 393 -15.41 1.51 10.63
C THR A 393 -16.88 1.74 11.06
N VAL A 394 -17.14 2.74 11.89
CA VAL A 394 -18.49 3.09 12.35
C VAL A 394 -19.05 4.20 11.49
N ALA A 395 -19.87 3.82 10.52
CA ALA A 395 -20.47 4.75 9.55
C ALA A 395 -21.22 5.90 10.26
N GLY A 396 -20.94 7.14 9.85
CA GLY A 396 -21.64 8.32 10.37
C GLY A 396 -21.38 8.63 11.86
N ALA A 397 -20.29 8.13 12.43
CA ALA A 397 -19.93 8.38 13.83
C ALA A 397 -19.62 9.87 14.10
N PHE A 398 -19.14 10.61 13.11
CA PHE A 398 -18.88 12.05 13.21
C PHE A 398 -20.18 12.81 12.95
N LYS A 399 -21.03 12.88 13.97
CA LYS A 399 -22.33 13.53 13.89
C LYS A 399 -22.23 15.04 13.84
N GLU A 400 -23.27 15.70 13.30
CA GLU A 400 -23.36 17.15 13.14
C GLU A 400 -23.07 17.92 14.44
N GLU A 401 -23.68 17.51 15.55
CA GLU A 401 -23.47 18.15 16.85
C GLU A 401 -22.02 18.06 17.34
N ILE A 402 -21.33 16.96 17.09
CA ILE A 402 -19.92 16.75 17.46
C ILE A 402 -19.00 17.65 16.62
N ILE A 403 -19.24 17.70 15.31
CA ILE A 403 -18.42 18.51 14.40
C ILE A 403 -18.66 20.00 14.63
N LYS A 404 -19.89 20.43 14.86
CA LYS A 404 -20.21 21.83 15.21
C LYS A 404 -19.59 22.24 16.55
N GLU A 405 -19.61 21.34 17.55
CA GLU A 405 -18.91 21.58 18.82
C GLU A 405 -17.39 21.79 18.57
N MET A 406 -16.73 20.92 17.82
CA MET A 406 -15.32 21.09 17.45
C MET A 406 -15.08 22.42 16.72
N ALA A 407 -15.90 22.72 15.71
CA ALA A 407 -15.78 23.92 14.89
C ALA A 407 -16.07 25.24 15.64
N SER A 408 -16.76 25.18 16.79
CA SER A 408 -17.02 26.34 17.65
C SER A 408 -15.76 26.83 18.37
N HIS A 409 -14.74 25.96 18.50
CA HIS A 409 -13.49 26.23 19.22
C HIS A 409 -12.27 26.29 18.30
N VAL A 410 -12.38 25.87 17.03
CA VAL A 410 -11.29 25.75 16.07
C VAL A 410 -11.64 26.48 14.78
N GLU A 411 -10.81 27.39 14.35
CA GLU A 411 -11.03 28.18 13.14
C GLU A 411 -11.03 27.29 11.89
N ARG A 412 -10.02 26.42 11.76
CA ARG A 412 -9.88 25.46 10.65
C ARG A 412 -9.71 24.04 11.20
N PRO A 413 -10.81 23.34 11.54
CA PRO A 413 -10.74 21.98 12.06
C PRO A 413 -10.22 21.01 11.00
N ILE A 414 -9.28 20.14 11.40
CA ILE A 414 -8.75 19.05 10.56
C ILE A 414 -9.54 17.80 10.87
N ILE A 415 -10.25 17.27 9.87
CA ILE A 415 -11.16 16.13 10.06
C ILE A 415 -10.89 15.08 8.99
N LEU A 416 -10.42 13.92 9.43
CA LEU A 416 -9.94 12.84 8.58
C LEU A 416 -10.75 11.56 8.82
N PRO A 417 -11.91 11.36 8.15
CA PRO A 417 -12.66 10.09 8.18
C PRO A 417 -11.97 9.07 7.26
N MET A 418 -11.17 8.17 7.86
CA MET A 418 -10.23 7.32 7.14
C MET A 418 -10.74 5.89 6.90
N SER A 419 -11.92 5.53 7.43
CA SER A 419 -12.45 4.18 7.28
C SER A 419 -12.84 3.84 5.86
N ASN A 420 -12.52 2.63 5.43
CA ASN A 420 -12.82 2.04 4.13
C ASN A 420 -13.73 0.79 4.28
N PRO A 421 -14.55 0.46 3.29
CA PRO A 421 -14.91 1.24 2.09
C PRO A 421 -15.83 2.43 2.39
N THR A 422 -16.18 3.24 1.37
CA THR A 422 -17.01 4.46 1.49
C THR A 422 -18.25 4.34 2.40
N PRO A 423 -19.03 3.22 2.39
CA PRO A 423 -20.18 3.08 3.30
C PRO A 423 -19.83 3.04 4.78
N LEU A 424 -18.56 2.79 5.13
CA LEU A 424 -18.08 2.72 6.52
C LEU A 424 -17.41 4.02 6.98
N ALA A 425 -17.33 5.04 6.12
CA ALA A 425 -16.72 6.33 6.49
C ALA A 425 -17.46 6.99 7.66
N GLU A 426 -16.72 7.54 8.60
CA GLU A 426 -17.26 8.19 9.80
C GLU A 426 -18.09 9.44 9.49
N ALA A 427 -17.83 10.11 8.37
CA ALA A 427 -18.66 11.19 7.82
C ALA A 427 -18.44 11.33 6.31
N LYS A 428 -19.38 11.99 5.63
CA LYS A 428 -19.23 12.42 4.24
C LYS A 428 -18.59 13.80 4.19
N PRO A 429 -17.66 14.07 3.26
CA PRO A 429 -17.04 15.38 3.12
C PRO A 429 -18.04 16.52 2.93
N ALA A 430 -19.14 16.29 2.19
CA ALA A 430 -20.18 17.28 1.97
C ALA A 430 -20.79 17.78 3.31
N ASP A 431 -21.09 16.84 4.20
CA ASP A 431 -21.65 17.15 5.53
C ASP A 431 -20.62 17.93 6.38
N LEU A 432 -19.35 17.51 6.38
CA LEU A 432 -18.28 18.17 7.13
C LEU A 432 -18.05 19.62 6.66
N ILE A 433 -18.06 19.85 5.36
CA ILE A 433 -17.89 21.18 4.78
C ILE A 433 -19.08 22.06 5.12
N GLU A 434 -20.31 21.55 5.02
CA GLU A 434 -21.54 22.27 5.38
C GLU A 434 -21.57 22.62 6.88
N TRP A 435 -21.36 21.64 7.77
CA TRP A 435 -21.43 21.82 9.23
C TRP A 435 -20.36 22.75 9.78
N THR A 436 -19.25 22.91 9.07
CA THR A 436 -18.15 23.81 9.43
C THR A 436 -18.14 25.11 8.61
N GLU A 437 -19.16 25.37 7.81
CA GLU A 437 -19.28 26.57 6.98
C GLU A 437 -18.08 26.75 6.02
N GLY A 438 -17.57 25.64 5.45
CA GLY A 438 -16.42 25.63 4.54
C GLY A 438 -15.05 25.72 5.21
N ARG A 439 -14.97 25.65 6.56
CA ARG A 439 -13.70 25.83 7.29
C ARG A 439 -12.91 24.54 7.48
N ALA A 440 -13.56 23.36 7.40
CA ALA A 440 -12.89 22.09 7.60
C ALA A 440 -11.81 21.82 6.54
N LEU A 441 -10.70 21.23 7.01
CA LEU A 441 -9.65 20.64 6.18
C LEU A 441 -9.87 19.12 6.18
N VAL A 442 -10.23 18.56 5.03
CA VAL A 442 -10.76 17.19 4.92
C VAL A 442 -9.90 16.36 3.96
N ALA A 443 -9.50 15.16 4.41
CA ALA A 443 -9.11 14.06 3.54
C ALA A 443 -9.80 12.78 4.03
N THR A 444 -10.00 11.83 3.12
CA THR A 444 -10.77 10.61 3.39
C THR A 444 -10.02 9.36 2.99
N GLY A 445 -10.28 8.23 3.65
CA GLY A 445 -9.71 6.94 3.25
C GLY A 445 -10.25 6.44 1.90
N SER A 446 -11.54 6.65 1.65
CA SER A 446 -12.22 6.29 0.40
C SER A 446 -12.33 7.49 -0.55
N PRO A 447 -12.44 7.28 -1.88
CA PRO A 447 -12.63 8.37 -2.82
C PRO A 447 -14.01 9.01 -2.68
N PHE A 448 -14.05 10.34 -2.80
CA PHE A 448 -15.28 11.14 -2.86
C PHE A 448 -15.17 12.20 -3.96
N GLU A 449 -16.33 12.52 -4.55
CA GLU A 449 -16.44 13.60 -5.52
C GLU A 449 -16.17 14.98 -4.85
N PRO A 450 -15.67 15.97 -5.61
CA PRO A 450 -15.53 17.33 -5.13
C PRO A 450 -16.85 17.91 -4.63
N VAL A 451 -16.79 18.72 -3.58
CA VAL A 451 -17.96 19.34 -2.93
C VAL A 451 -17.98 20.83 -3.26
N THR A 452 -19.12 21.34 -3.77
CA THR A 452 -19.30 22.78 -3.98
C THR A 452 -20.13 23.37 -2.84
N TYR A 453 -19.56 24.34 -2.13
CA TYR A 453 -20.21 25.06 -1.03
C TYR A 453 -19.92 26.57 -1.16
N ASN A 454 -20.96 27.41 -1.13
CA ASN A 454 -20.88 28.88 -1.23
C ASN A 454 -19.99 29.38 -2.39
N GLY A 455 -20.04 28.71 -3.54
CA GLY A 455 -19.28 29.09 -4.74
C GLY A 455 -17.79 28.65 -4.74
N VAL A 456 -17.36 27.93 -3.71
CA VAL A 456 -16.03 27.31 -3.65
C VAL A 456 -16.18 25.80 -3.89
N THR A 457 -15.35 25.25 -4.77
CA THR A 457 -15.25 23.80 -4.99
C THR A 457 -14.12 23.24 -4.14
N TYR A 458 -14.45 22.32 -3.23
CA TYR A 458 -13.53 21.62 -2.35
C TYR A 458 -13.16 20.29 -2.99
N VAL A 459 -11.89 20.13 -3.37
CA VAL A 459 -11.34 18.86 -3.84
C VAL A 459 -10.98 18.02 -2.63
N ILE A 460 -11.49 16.77 -2.58
CA ILE A 460 -11.27 15.90 -1.44
C ILE A 460 -10.07 15.00 -1.71
N GLY A 461 -8.99 15.22 -0.98
CA GLY A 461 -7.81 14.37 -1.04
C GLY A 461 -8.11 12.97 -0.50
N GLN A 462 -7.71 11.93 -1.23
CA GLN A 462 -7.81 10.56 -0.76
C GLN A 462 -6.51 10.15 -0.05
N SER A 463 -6.63 9.70 1.19
CA SER A 463 -5.55 9.07 1.94
C SER A 463 -5.34 7.63 1.46
N ASN A 464 -4.76 7.50 0.29
CA ASN A 464 -4.44 6.23 -0.34
C ASN A 464 -2.96 5.91 -0.13
N ASN A 465 -2.65 4.74 0.42
CA ASN A 465 -1.27 4.30 0.68
C ASN A 465 -0.42 4.29 -0.61
N ALA A 466 -1.04 4.23 -1.79
CA ALA A 466 -0.35 4.35 -3.07
C ALA A 466 0.45 5.65 -3.22
N LEU A 467 0.12 6.71 -2.47
CA LEU A 467 0.91 7.94 -2.43
C LEU A 467 2.26 7.75 -1.69
N ILE A 468 2.40 6.70 -0.90
CA ILE A 468 3.57 6.45 -0.03
C ILE A 468 4.38 5.24 -0.49
N PHE A 469 3.77 4.02 -0.46
CA PHE A 469 4.53 2.78 -0.53
C PHE A 469 5.35 2.61 -1.82
N PRO A 470 4.96 3.08 -3.02
CA PRO A 470 5.79 2.86 -4.19
C PRO A 470 7.11 3.62 -4.11
N GLY A 471 7.06 4.91 -3.80
CA GLY A 471 8.26 5.73 -3.63
C GLY A 471 9.09 5.29 -2.42
N LEU A 472 8.45 4.98 -1.29
CA LEU A 472 9.09 4.43 -0.11
C LEU A 472 9.89 3.16 -0.44
N GLY A 473 9.28 2.24 -1.19
CA GLY A 473 9.91 1.00 -1.63
C GLY A 473 11.08 1.24 -2.58
N LEU A 474 10.92 2.06 -3.62
CA LEU A 474 11.99 2.34 -4.56
C LEU A 474 13.18 3.02 -3.88
N GLY A 475 12.94 4.04 -3.04
CA GLY A 475 14.00 4.71 -2.28
C GLY A 475 14.78 3.75 -1.39
N THR A 476 14.09 2.85 -0.70
CA THR A 476 14.68 1.78 0.12
C THR A 476 15.54 0.82 -0.71
N ILE A 477 15.03 0.40 -1.87
CA ILE A 477 15.70 -0.54 -2.78
C ILE A 477 16.96 0.08 -3.40
N VAL A 478 16.91 1.33 -3.84
CA VAL A 478 18.03 2.01 -4.50
C VAL A 478 19.27 2.09 -3.60
N VAL A 479 19.09 2.39 -2.33
CA VAL A 479 20.21 2.47 -1.37
C VAL A 479 20.45 1.15 -0.61
N ARG A 480 19.70 0.08 -0.95
CA ARG A 480 19.81 -1.22 -0.28
C ARG A 480 19.75 -1.10 1.24
N ALA A 481 18.74 -0.39 1.75
CA ALA A 481 18.60 -0.18 3.19
C ALA A 481 18.57 -1.52 3.96
N SER A 482 19.22 -1.56 5.11
CA SER A 482 19.28 -2.74 5.98
C SER A 482 18.03 -2.92 6.82
N VAL A 483 17.42 -1.80 7.20
CA VAL A 483 16.15 -1.73 7.94
C VAL A 483 15.38 -0.49 7.47
N MET A 484 14.08 -0.42 7.79
CA MET A 484 13.28 0.78 7.56
C MET A 484 13.09 1.53 8.87
N THR A 485 13.44 2.81 8.86
CA THR A 485 13.39 3.67 10.04
C THR A 485 12.14 4.54 10.06
N ASP A 486 11.75 5.03 11.24
CA ASP A 486 10.64 5.98 11.36
C ASP A 486 10.95 7.33 10.66
N GLY A 487 12.24 7.68 10.50
CA GLY A 487 12.68 8.82 9.69
C GLY A 487 12.36 8.66 8.21
N MET A 488 12.51 7.46 7.65
CA MET A 488 12.17 7.18 6.24
C MET A 488 10.66 7.34 5.97
N PHE A 489 9.79 6.91 6.89
CA PHE A 489 8.33 7.13 6.77
C PHE A 489 7.96 8.61 6.90
N ALA A 490 8.63 9.32 7.80
CA ALA A 490 8.45 10.77 7.93
C ALA A 490 8.86 11.51 6.67
N ALA A 491 10.01 11.17 6.09
CA ALA A 491 10.47 11.76 4.83
C ALA A 491 9.49 11.51 3.68
N ALA A 492 8.92 10.30 3.61
CA ALA A 492 7.87 9.99 2.65
C ALA A 492 6.63 10.88 2.84
N ALA A 493 6.15 11.04 4.07
CA ALA A 493 5.01 11.88 4.40
C ALA A 493 5.27 13.36 4.08
N GLU A 494 6.44 13.88 4.44
CA GLU A 494 6.86 15.25 4.17
C GLU A 494 7.00 15.52 2.66
N ALA A 495 7.55 14.58 1.90
CA ALA A 495 7.64 14.66 0.45
C ALA A 495 6.25 14.79 -0.18
N VAL A 496 5.29 13.92 0.18
CA VAL A 496 3.91 14.00 -0.30
C VAL A 496 3.26 15.32 0.09
N ALA A 497 3.39 15.75 1.34
CA ALA A 497 2.81 17.01 1.82
C ALA A 497 3.40 18.24 1.10
N SER A 498 4.67 18.18 0.69
CA SER A 498 5.35 19.29 -0.01
C SER A 498 4.79 19.54 -1.43
N MET A 499 4.16 18.53 -2.03
CA MET A 499 3.62 18.64 -3.39
C MET A 499 2.22 19.26 -3.44
N VAL A 500 1.64 19.57 -2.29
CA VAL A 500 0.29 20.16 -2.22
C VAL A 500 0.38 21.66 -2.00
N ASP A 501 -0.25 22.45 -2.88
CA ASP A 501 -0.49 23.88 -2.67
C ASP A 501 -1.83 24.09 -1.96
N THR A 502 -1.79 24.33 -0.66
CA THR A 502 -2.95 24.57 0.18
C THR A 502 -3.33 26.05 0.30
N SER A 503 -2.75 26.94 -0.52
CA SER A 503 -2.97 28.40 -0.43
C SER A 503 -4.34 28.85 -0.92
N GLN A 504 -4.99 28.05 -1.78
CA GLN A 504 -6.29 28.40 -2.37
C GLN A 504 -7.46 27.81 -1.56
N PRO A 505 -8.57 28.54 -1.42
CA PRO A 505 -9.79 27.98 -0.84
C PRO A 505 -10.27 26.75 -1.60
N GLY A 506 -10.58 25.67 -0.88
CA GLY A 506 -11.03 24.42 -1.49
C GLY A 506 -9.93 23.52 -2.03
N ALA A 507 -8.65 23.91 -1.92
CA ALA A 507 -7.53 23.07 -2.32
C ALA A 507 -7.50 21.76 -1.48
N PRO A 508 -7.13 20.63 -2.10
CA PRO A 508 -6.97 19.37 -1.38
C PRO A 508 -5.80 19.44 -0.40
N ILE A 509 -5.80 18.57 0.61
CA ILE A 509 -4.68 18.42 1.55
C ILE A 509 -3.81 17.17 1.26
N LEU A 510 -4.11 16.46 0.19
CA LEU A 510 -3.29 15.40 -0.40
C LEU A 510 -3.30 15.55 -1.92
N PRO A 511 -2.22 15.19 -2.61
CA PRO A 511 -2.16 15.28 -4.07
C PRO A 511 -3.08 14.24 -4.73
N GLU A 512 -3.41 14.49 -5.99
CA GLU A 512 -4.24 13.60 -6.79
C GLU A 512 -3.44 12.38 -7.30
N VAL A 513 -4.13 11.27 -7.55
CA VAL A 513 -3.52 10.01 -8.02
C VAL A 513 -2.90 10.15 -9.42
N GLU A 514 -3.34 11.12 -10.21
CA GLU A 514 -2.79 11.45 -11.52
C GLU A 514 -1.30 11.83 -11.46
N GLU A 515 -0.87 12.43 -10.35
CA GLU A 515 0.52 12.82 -10.12
C GLU A 515 1.37 11.69 -9.49
N LEU A 516 0.83 10.48 -9.38
CA LEU A 516 1.41 9.39 -8.60
C LEU A 516 2.85 9.06 -9.00
N ARG A 517 3.20 9.13 -10.29
CA ARG A 517 4.59 8.90 -10.74
C ARG A 517 5.55 9.96 -10.23
N ASN A 518 5.19 11.23 -10.36
CA ASN A 518 6.01 12.35 -9.87
C ASN A 518 6.15 12.31 -8.35
N ILE A 519 5.05 12.01 -7.66
CA ILE A 519 5.02 11.87 -6.20
C ILE A 519 5.95 10.75 -5.77
N SER A 520 5.83 9.58 -6.40
CA SER A 520 6.62 8.40 -6.03
C SER A 520 8.12 8.59 -6.29
N GLU A 521 8.51 9.28 -7.38
CA GLU A 521 9.92 9.65 -7.63
C GLU A 521 10.45 10.58 -6.54
N MET A 522 9.69 11.63 -6.17
CA MET A 522 10.06 12.55 -5.10
C MET A 522 10.19 11.83 -3.76
N VAL A 523 9.22 11.01 -3.40
CA VAL A 523 9.26 10.20 -2.17
C VAL A 523 10.49 9.29 -2.16
N ALA A 524 10.79 8.61 -3.28
CA ALA A 524 11.96 7.72 -3.37
C ALA A 524 13.28 8.46 -3.10
N ILE A 525 13.43 9.67 -3.66
CA ILE A 525 14.62 10.49 -3.46
C ILE A 525 14.78 10.88 -1.99
N GLU A 526 13.71 11.40 -1.36
CA GLU A 526 13.79 11.88 0.04
C GLU A 526 13.97 10.72 1.03
N VAL A 527 13.31 9.59 0.80
CA VAL A 527 13.49 8.37 1.60
C VAL A 527 14.93 7.85 1.51
N ALA A 528 15.50 7.79 0.31
CA ALA A 528 16.88 7.34 0.10
C ALA A 528 17.90 8.25 0.81
N LYS A 529 17.70 9.59 0.77
CA LYS A 529 18.55 10.53 1.49
C LYS A 529 18.53 10.30 3.00
N VAL A 530 17.35 10.11 3.57
CA VAL A 530 17.20 9.84 5.01
C VAL A 530 17.83 8.50 5.38
N ALA A 531 17.64 7.45 4.58
CA ALA A 531 18.29 6.16 4.82
C ALA A 531 19.83 6.26 4.86
N VAL A 532 20.42 7.08 3.97
CA VAL A 532 21.86 7.36 4.00
C VAL A 532 22.26 8.17 5.24
N ALA A 533 21.49 9.22 5.55
CA ALA A 533 21.79 10.09 6.70
C ALA A 533 21.70 9.35 8.05
N GLU A 534 20.78 8.41 8.17
CA GLU A 534 20.61 7.59 9.38
C GLU A 534 21.54 6.36 9.42
N GLY A 535 22.37 6.16 8.37
CA GLY A 535 23.38 5.11 8.34
C GLY A 535 22.83 3.70 8.13
N VAL A 536 21.60 3.57 7.62
CA VAL A 536 20.97 2.27 7.33
C VAL A 536 21.15 1.85 5.87
N ALA A 537 21.60 2.74 5.00
CA ALA A 537 21.91 2.45 3.59
C ALA A 537 23.19 1.59 3.48
N ARG A 538 23.16 0.55 2.63
CA ARG A 538 24.36 -0.22 2.25
C ARG A 538 25.09 0.43 1.09
N GLU A 539 24.39 1.20 0.26
CA GLU A 539 24.95 2.02 -0.81
C GLU A 539 25.03 3.47 -0.33
N ASN A 540 26.25 3.94 -0.04
CA ASN A 540 26.49 5.29 0.47
C ASN A 540 26.60 6.28 -0.70
N LEU A 541 25.45 6.78 -1.17
CA LEU A 541 25.33 7.67 -2.31
C LEU A 541 25.25 9.14 -1.86
N SER A 542 25.81 10.07 -2.66
CA SER A 542 25.54 11.49 -2.49
C SER A 542 24.11 11.85 -2.92
N ASP A 543 23.59 13.00 -2.50
CA ASP A 543 22.25 13.48 -2.89
C ASP A 543 22.06 13.53 -4.41
N ASN A 544 23.11 13.87 -5.16
CA ASN A 544 23.06 13.90 -6.62
C ASN A 544 23.06 12.47 -7.20
N ASP A 545 23.86 11.57 -6.65
CA ASP A 545 23.92 10.18 -7.09
C ASP A 545 22.61 9.45 -6.76
N ILE A 546 21.95 9.77 -5.65
CA ILE A 546 20.60 9.26 -5.31
C ILE A 546 19.60 9.62 -6.40
N LYS A 547 19.56 10.89 -6.85
CA LYS A 547 18.65 11.32 -7.91
C LYS A 547 18.89 10.58 -9.23
N ILE A 548 20.15 10.34 -9.56
CA ILE A 548 20.53 9.57 -10.76
C ILE A 548 20.11 8.11 -10.58
N ALA A 549 20.46 7.49 -9.47
CA ALA A 549 20.18 6.10 -9.20
C ALA A 549 18.66 5.80 -9.15
N VAL A 550 17.85 6.69 -8.57
CA VAL A 550 16.38 6.57 -8.59
C VAL A 550 15.87 6.57 -10.03
N LYS A 551 16.32 7.52 -10.88
CA LYS A 551 15.90 7.58 -12.29
C LYS A 551 16.33 6.35 -13.08
N GLU A 552 17.53 5.87 -12.88
CA GLU A 552 18.06 4.68 -13.56
C GLU A 552 17.37 3.38 -13.11
N ALA A 553 16.86 3.33 -11.88
CA ALA A 553 16.13 2.18 -11.35
C ALA A 553 14.68 2.09 -11.86
N ILE A 554 14.12 3.17 -12.41
CA ILE A 554 12.77 3.19 -12.96
C ILE A 554 12.69 2.35 -14.22
N TRP A 555 11.96 1.25 -14.15
CA TRP A 555 11.61 0.44 -15.31
C TRP A 555 10.48 1.09 -16.10
N GLU A 556 10.64 1.15 -17.43
CA GLU A 556 9.61 1.66 -18.32
C GLU A 556 8.98 0.53 -19.14
N PRO A 557 7.65 0.55 -19.36
CA PRO A 557 6.93 -0.47 -20.11
C PRO A 557 7.14 -0.27 -21.63
N GLU A 558 8.34 -0.62 -22.09
CA GLU A 558 8.78 -0.52 -23.48
C GLU A 558 9.22 -1.87 -24.04
N TYR A 559 8.97 -2.12 -25.31
CA TYR A 559 9.50 -3.31 -25.99
C TYR A 559 10.98 -3.13 -26.31
N ARG A 560 11.83 -3.69 -25.47
CA ARG A 560 13.27 -3.75 -25.73
C ARG A 560 13.58 -4.76 -26.84
N GLN A 561 14.66 -4.54 -27.59
CA GLN A 561 15.13 -5.51 -28.56
C GLN A 561 15.46 -6.84 -27.86
N ILE A 562 15.05 -7.97 -28.45
CA ILE A 562 15.32 -9.30 -27.91
C ILE A 562 16.30 -10.00 -28.85
N LYS A 563 17.39 -10.50 -28.29
CA LYS A 563 18.44 -11.25 -28.99
C LYS A 563 18.46 -12.70 -28.55
N ALA A 564 18.61 -13.56 -29.50
CA ALA A 564 18.82 -14.97 -29.30
C ALA A 564 20.30 -15.25 -28.95
N VAL A 565 20.56 -15.92 -27.83
CA VAL A 565 21.91 -16.34 -27.40
C VAL A 565 21.96 -17.84 -27.14
N GLU A 566 23.14 -18.45 -27.23
CA GLU A 566 23.32 -19.87 -26.90
C GLU A 566 23.35 -20.12 -25.38
N LYS A 567 23.87 -19.14 -24.62
CA LYS A 567 23.86 -19.14 -23.15
C LYS A 567 23.56 -17.73 -22.66
N VAL A 568 22.66 -17.63 -21.68
CA VAL A 568 22.44 -16.38 -20.94
C VAL A 568 23.67 -16.16 -20.04
N ARG A 569 24.28 -14.98 -20.12
CA ARG A 569 25.35 -14.59 -19.20
C ARG A 569 24.72 -14.23 -17.86
N ILE A 570 24.98 -15.08 -16.86
CA ILE A 570 24.53 -14.89 -15.46
C ILE A 570 25.49 -13.95 -14.76
#